data_692515e96821457bff554c5cdd6eed46
#
_entry.id   692515e96821457bff554c5cdd6eed46
#
_cell.length_a   1.000
_cell.length_b   1.000
_cell.length_c   1.000
_cell.angle_alpha   90.00
_cell.angle_beta   90.00
_cell.angle_gamma   90.00
#
_symmetry.space_group_name_H-M   'P 1'
#
loop_
_entity.id
_entity.type
_entity.pdbx_description
1 polymer ?
#
loop_
_entity_poly.entity_id
_entity_poly.type
_entity_poly.pdbx_seq_one_letter_code
_entity_poly.pdbx_strand_id
1 'polypeptide(L)'
;MRLGISLPLRSADGRPLDAAGVADRARMIEEAGFDGIWLPDTLVPESQPRPDPLSMLLAAAIATRRVELGTSVLIVPLRNAAELGQRMMTLHMLSGGRFSFGVGAGSTQSAFDAAGADFATRFRDLHAKMDVILRLLRGEQAGAAVLNPWPEAPPGPRFLLGAWHSDVSLRRAVRDYDGWICSGARTSLRVFGDALKRYRDLGGTRAVVANCMVDLTAPSRPLAEDENFNLRCGPEEAATRLERLAALGFDDVNVVMTDPLGKAKRYEADFTAEQLATVRALVPAHAGVSR
;
A
#
# COMPACT_ATOMS: atom_id res chain seq x y z
N MET A 1 -15.71 -3.14 4.27
CA MET A 1 -14.23 -2.94 4.20
C MET A 1 -13.77 -3.37 2.83
N ARG A 2 -12.95 -2.58 2.14
CA ARG A 2 -12.38 -2.89 0.82
C ARG A 2 -11.19 -3.84 0.97
N LEU A 3 -10.95 -4.68 -0.03
CA LEU A 3 -9.87 -5.65 -0.04
C LEU A 3 -8.89 -5.37 -1.18
N GLY A 4 -7.67 -4.98 -0.85
CA GLY A 4 -6.55 -4.87 -1.79
C GLY A 4 -5.58 -6.04 -1.64
N ILE A 5 -4.74 -6.24 -2.65
CA ILE A 5 -3.71 -7.29 -2.65
C ILE A 5 -2.41 -6.77 -3.27
N SER A 6 -1.28 -7.31 -2.82
CA SER A 6 0.01 -7.08 -3.47
C SER A 6 0.18 -7.92 -4.72
N LEU A 7 0.77 -7.32 -5.78
CA LEU A 7 1.25 -8.08 -6.93
C LEU A 7 2.42 -8.99 -6.53
N PRO A 8 2.48 -10.21 -7.03
CA PRO A 8 3.69 -11.02 -6.91
C PRO A 8 4.83 -10.39 -7.72
N LEU A 9 6.06 -10.61 -7.26
CA LEU A 9 7.26 -10.13 -7.95
C LEU A 9 7.91 -11.22 -8.79
N ARG A 10 7.50 -12.46 -8.58
CA ARG A 10 8.01 -13.67 -9.25
C ARG A 10 6.87 -14.60 -9.59
N SER A 11 7.06 -15.38 -10.64
CA SER A 11 6.21 -16.53 -10.95
C SER A 11 6.44 -17.68 -9.94
N ALA A 12 5.53 -18.65 -9.93
CA ALA A 12 5.59 -19.80 -9.03
C ALA A 12 6.89 -20.64 -9.16
N ASP A 13 7.55 -20.59 -10.33
CA ASP A 13 8.87 -21.21 -10.55
C ASP A 13 10.06 -20.32 -10.12
N GLY A 14 9.79 -19.17 -9.49
CA GLY A 14 10.78 -18.28 -8.92
C GLY A 14 11.43 -17.29 -9.90
N ARG A 15 11.03 -17.29 -11.19
CA ARG A 15 11.53 -16.32 -12.17
C ARG A 15 10.89 -14.93 -11.97
N PRO A 16 11.63 -13.84 -12.19
CA PRO A 16 11.04 -12.51 -12.21
C PRO A 16 9.91 -12.43 -13.24
N LEU A 17 8.84 -11.72 -12.92
CA LEU A 17 7.78 -11.45 -13.89
C LEU A 17 8.26 -10.41 -14.90
N ASP A 18 8.05 -10.70 -16.17
CA ASP A 18 8.16 -9.72 -17.24
C ASP A 18 6.89 -8.86 -17.35
N ALA A 19 6.85 -7.93 -18.29
CA ALA A 19 5.70 -7.05 -18.47
C ALA A 19 4.39 -7.79 -18.71
N ALA A 20 4.42 -8.89 -19.47
CA ALA A 20 3.23 -9.72 -19.73
C ALA A 20 2.78 -10.42 -18.45
N GLY A 21 3.71 -11.00 -17.69
CA GLY A 21 3.41 -11.66 -16.43
C GLY A 21 2.82 -10.71 -15.38
N VAL A 22 3.32 -9.48 -15.30
CA VAL A 22 2.74 -8.44 -14.42
C VAL A 22 1.32 -8.08 -14.87
N ALA A 23 1.12 -7.87 -16.17
CA ALA A 23 -0.18 -7.53 -16.73
C ALA A 23 -1.21 -8.65 -16.49
N ASP A 24 -0.82 -9.90 -16.64
CA ASP A 24 -1.70 -11.05 -16.41
C ASP A 24 -2.12 -11.13 -14.94
N ARG A 25 -1.19 -11.00 -13.99
CA ARG A 25 -1.52 -11.01 -12.55
C ARG A 25 -2.43 -9.84 -12.17
N ALA A 26 -2.19 -8.67 -12.74
CA ALA A 26 -3.04 -7.51 -12.49
C ALA A 26 -4.49 -7.74 -13.00
N ARG A 27 -4.67 -8.33 -14.20
CA ARG A 27 -5.99 -8.71 -14.70
C ARG A 27 -6.66 -9.77 -13.81
N MET A 28 -5.94 -10.81 -13.42
CA MET A 28 -6.47 -11.85 -12.52
C MET A 28 -6.99 -11.25 -11.21
N ILE A 29 -6.26 -10.30 -10.62
CA ILE A 29 -6.69 -9.58 -9.41
C ILE A 29 -7.98 -8.81 -9.68
N GLU A 30 -8.04 -8.05 -10.77
CA GLU A 30 -9.23 -7.27 -11.12
C GLU A 30 -10.44 -8.16 -11.42
N GLU A 31 -10.26 -9.27 -12.14
CA GLU A 31 -11.29 -10.25 -12.47
C GLU A 31 -11.80 -10.98 -11.23
N ALA A 32 -10.93 -11.27 -10.28
CA ALA A 32 -11.31 -11.86 -8.99
C ALA A 32 -12.09 -10.89 -8.10
N GLY A 33 -12.22 -9.60 -8.48
CA GLY A 33 -13.05 -8.61 -7.78
C GLY A 33 -12.36 -7.93 -6.60
N PHE A 34 -11.04 -7.88 -6.56
CA PHE A 34 -10.32 -7.06 -5.59
C PHE A 34 -10.52 -5.56 -5.86
N ASP A 35 -10.46 -4.77 -4.79
CA ASP A 35 -10.66 -3.32 -4.85
C ASP A 35 -9.38 -2.55 -5.20
N GLY A 36 -8.20 -3.15 -5.00
CA GLY A 36 -6.93 -2.46 -5.26
C GLY A 36 -5.72 -3.37 -5.37
N ILE A 37 -4.69 -2.86 -6.04
CA ILE A 37 -3.35 -3.44 -6.15
C ILE A 37 -2.37 -2.51 -5.45
N TRP A 38 -1.62 -3.04 -4.46
CA TRP A 38 -0.75 -2.23 -3.62
C TRP A 38 0.65 -2.81 -3.54
N LEU A 39 1.68 -1.98 -3.71
CA LEU A 39 3.06 -2.42 -3.63
C LEU A 39 3.86 -1.66 -2.58
N PRO A 40 4.66 -2.36 -1.77
CA PRO A 40 5.63 -1.74 -0.89
C PRO A 40 6.83 -1.24 -1.71
N ASP A 41 7.52 -0.23 -1.17
CA ASP A 41 8.79 0.25 -1.67
C ASP A 41 9.94 -0.26 -0.80
N THR A 42 10.97 -0.78 -1.43
CA THR A 42 12.19 -1.21 -0.75
C THR A 42 13.37 -1.02 -1.70
N LEU A 43 14.21 -0.05 -1.41
CA LEU A 43 15.49 0.11 -2.09
C LEU A 43 16.53 -0.80 -1.42
N VAL A 44 17.33 -1.49 -2.21
CA VAL A 44 18.43 -2.35 -1.73
C VAL A 44 17.97 -3.38 -0.69
N PRO A 45 17.15 -4.36 -1.05
CA PRO A 45 16.81 -5.46 -0.16
C PRO A 45 18.00 -6.39 0.03
N GLU A 46 18.23 -6.83 1.26
CA GLU A 46 19.38 -7.66 1.63
C GLU A 46 19.36 -9.06 1.00
N SER A 47 18.22 -9.54 0.53
CA SER A 47 18.07 -10.95 0.16
C SER A 47 17.43 -11.23 -1.21
N GLN A 48 16.72 -10.29 -1.82
CA GLN A 48 16.12 -10.49 -3.15
C GLN A 48 15.95 -9.16 -3.91
N PRO A 49 16.14 -9.16 -5.24
CA PRO A 49 15.89 -7.98 -6.05
C PRO A 49 14.41 -7.60 -5.97
N ARG A 50 14.13 -6.32 -5.75
CA ARG A 50 12.81 -5.73 -5.82
C ARG A 50 12.74 -4.72 -6.93
N PRO A 51 11.78 -4.85 -7.85
CA PRO A 51 11.57 -3.84 -8.88
C PRO A 51 11.02 -2.55 -8.27
N ASP A 52 11.18 -1.45 -8.99
CA ASP A 52 10.58 -0.17 -8.62
C ASP A 52 9.04 -0.27 -8.60
N PRO A 53 8.38 0.06 -7.48
CA PRO A 53 6.94 -0.10 -7.34
C PRO A 53 6.14 0.78 -8.30
N LEU A 54 6.64 1.98 -8.65
CA LEU A 54 5.91 2.88 -9.56
C LEU A 54 5.88 2.31 -10.98
N SER A 55 6.99 1.72 -11.44
CA SER A 55 7.07 1.06 -12.75
C SER A 55 6.17 -0.17 -12.82
N MET A 56 6.14 -0.98 -11.76
CA MET A 56 5.25 -2.16 -11.68
C MET A 56 3.78 -1.76 -11.67
N LEU A 57 3.42 -0.73 -10.92
CA LEU A 57 2.05 -0.22 -10.85
C LEU A 57 1.61 0.44 -12.16
N LEU A 58 2.54 1.04 -12.93
CA LEU A 58 2.24 1.53 -14.28
C LEU A 58 1.86 0.37 -15.21
N ALA A 59 2.62 -0.72 -15.19
CA ALA A 59 2.28 -1.91 -15.97
C ALA A 59 0.90 -2.48 -15.58
N ALA A 60 0.58 -2.53 -14.29
CA ALA A 60 -0.74 -2.90 -13.81
C ALA A 60 -1.84 -1.91 -14.26
N ALA A 61 -1.54 -0.61 -14.29
CA ALA A 61 -2.49 0.43 -14.73
C ALA A 61 -2.94 0.23 -16.18
N ILE A 62 -1.99 -0.11 -17.05
CA ILE A 62 -2.24 -0.38 -18.48
C ILE A 62 -3.13 -1.63 -18.65
N ALA A 63 -2.94 -2.63 -17.79
CA ALA A 63 -3.63 -3.92 -17.88
C ALA A 63 -5.03 -3.94 -17.26
N THR A 64 -5.38 -2.95 -16.42
CA THR A 64 -6.61 -2.90 -15.62
C THR A 64 -7.44 -1.66 -15.91
N ARG A 65 -8.71 -1.64 -15.44
CA ARG A 65 -9.63 -0.51 -15.68
C ARG A 65 -10.32 0.02 -14.41
N ARG A 66 -10.44 -0.79 -13.35
CA ARG A 66 -11.26 -0.49 -12.16
C ARG A 66 -10.47 -0.45 -10.87
N VAL A 67 -9.52 -1.36 -10.67
CA VAL A 67 -8.79 -1.47 -9.41
C VAL A 67 -8.02 -0.20 -9.09
N GLU A 68 -8.06 0.21 -7.84
CA GLU A 68 -7.19 1.25 -7.31
C GLU A 68 -5.74 0.75 -7.31
N LEU A 69 -4.81 1.65 -7.60
CA LEU A 69 -3.39 1.34 -7.65
C LEU A 69 -2.67 2.13 -6.57
N GLY A 70 -1.92 1.48 -5.72
CA GLY A 70 -1.34 2.17 -4.59
C GLY A 70 0.05 1.71 -4.15
N THR A 71 0.73 2.58 -3.45
CA THR A 71 1.97 2.26 -2.74
C THR A 71 1.72 2.08 -1.23
N SER A 72 2.40 1.11 -0.60
CA SER A 72 2.14 0.77 0.81
C SER A 72 3.42 0.45 1.61
N VAL A 73 4.35 1.40 1.74
CA VAL A 73 4.34 2.80 1.34
C VAL A 73 5.55 3.13 0.47
N LEU A 74 5.49 4.20 -0.32
CA LEU A 74 6.64 4.75 -1.04
C LEU A 74 7.54 5.54 -0.09
N ILE A 75 8.85 5.29 -0.13
CA ILE A 75 9.84 5.96 0.75
C ILE A 75 10.27 7.29 0.10
N VAL A 76 9.53 8.34 0.36
CA VAL A 76 9.75 9.67 -0.25
C VAL A 76 11.13 10.28 0.04
N PRO A 77 11.71 10.16 1.27
CA PRO A 77 13.02 10.75 1.55
C PRO A 77 14.17 10.30 0.64
N LEU A 78 14.06 9.11 0.04
CA LEU A 78 15.10 8.56 -0.85
C LEU A 78 15.11 9.19 -2.26
N ARG A 79 14.17 10.09 -2.57
CA ARG A 79 13.92 10.57 -3.95
C ARG A 79 14.02 12.08 -4.07
N ASN A 80 14.30 12.57 -5.27
CA ASN A 80 14.14 13.99 -5.59
C ASN A 80 12.65 14.34 -5.63
N ALA A 81 12.25 15.42 -4.97
CA ALA A 81 10.84 15.79 -4.85
C ALA A 81 10.21 16.22 -6.17
N ALA A 82 10.92 16.97 -7.00
CA ALA A 82 10.37 17.45 -8.28
C ALA A 82 10.20 16.29 -9.27
N GLU A 83 11.22 15.44 -9.39
CA GLU A 83 11.18 14.25 -10.26
C GLU A 83 10.07 13.29 -9.80
N LEU A 84 9.95 13.07 -8.49
CA LEU A 84 8.90 12.22 -7.94
C LEU A 84 7.51 12.82 -8.18
N GLY A 85 7.33 14.13 -8.02
CA GLY A 85 6.08 14.83 -8.32
C GLY A 85 5.67 14.66 -9.78
N GLN A 86 6.60 14.77 -10.72
CA GLN A 86 6.35 14.51 -12.14
C GLN A 86 5.92 13.07 -12.40
N ARG A 87 6.58 12.09 -11.79
CA ARG A 87 6.19 10.67 -11.89
C ARG A 87 4.80 10.42 -11.34
N MET A 88 4.48 10.97 -10.17
CA MET A 88 3.17 10.82 -9.54
C MET A 88 2.05 11.40 -10.42
N MET A 89 2.26 12.59 -10.99
CA MET A 89 1.31 13.20 -11.92
C MET A 89 1.12 12.32 -13.17
N THR A 90 2.20 11.80 -13.75
CA THR A 90 2.16 10.93 -14.92
C THR A 90 1.38 9.64 -14.65
N LEU A 91 1.67 8.97 -13.53
CA LEU A 91 1.00 7.74 -13.14
C LEU A 91 -0.48 7.95 -12.87
N HIS A 92 -0.82 9.06 -12.20
CA HIS A 92 -2.21 9.40 -11.93
C HIS A 92 -3.00 9.63 -13.22
N MET A 93 -2.45 10.39 -14.15
CA MET A 93 -3.04 10.64 -15.48
C MET A 93 -3.20 9.33 -16.27
N LEU A 94 -2.14 8.54 -16.41
CA LEU A 94 -2.16 7.30 -17.21
C LEU A 94 -3.08 6.23 -16.63
N SER A 95 -3.29 6.24 -15.33
CA SER A 95 -4.24 5.33 -14.66
C SER A 95 -5.70 5.81 -14.74
N GLY A 96 -5.98 6.99 -15.28
CA GLY A 96 -7.31 7.60 -15.26
C GLY A 96 -7.78 7.97 -13.85
N GLY A 97 -6.88 8.47 -13.00
CA GLY A 97 -7.20 8.93 -11.65
C GLY A 97 -7.26 7.83 -10.58
N ARG A 98 -6.89 6.59 -10.88
CA ARG A 98 -6.97 5.45 -9.97
C ARG A 98 -5.81 5.31 -8.98
N PHE A 99 -4.84 6.23 -9.00
CA PHE A 99 -3.66 6.15 -8.14
C PHE A 99 -3.92 6.75 -6.74
N SER A 100 -3.46 6.02 -5.71
CA SER A 100 -3.35 6.48 -4.33
C SER A 100 -1.93 6.22 -3.82
N PHE A 101 -1.25 7.28 -3.37
CA PHE A 101 0.12 7.16 -2.88
C PHE A 101 0.14 7.05 -1.36
N GLY A 102 0.34 5.83 -0.85
CA GLY A 102 0.81 5.67 0.51
C GLY A 102 2.29 6.09 0.58
N VAL A 103 2.59 7.11 1.37
CA VAL A 103 3.93 7.70 1.49
C VAL A 103 4.47 7.56 2.90
N GLY A 104 5.77 7.32 3.04
CA GLY A 104 6.38 7.08 4.35
C GLY A 104 7.84 7.50 4.44
N ALA A 105 8.32 7.57 5.67
CA ALA A 105 9.70 7.98 5.96
C ALA A 105 10.75 6.89 5.71
N GLY A 106 10.34 5.62 5.60
CA GLY A 106 11.26 4.49 5.55
C GLY A 106 11.78 4.07 6.94
N SER A 107 12.27 2.84 7.03
CA SER A 107 12.73 2.23 8.29
C SER A 107 14.05 1.48 8.21
N THR A 108 14.74 1.49 7.07
CA THR A 108 15.93 0.67 6.82
C THR A 108 17.12 1.57 6.52
N GLN A 109 18.11 1.60 7.41
CA GLN A 109 19.30 2.45 7.30
C GLN A 109 20.05 2.22 5.98
N SER A 110 20.28 0.96 5.57
CA SER A 110 21.02 0.63 4.35
C SER A 110 20.41 1.20 3.07
N ALA A 111 19.08 1.40 3.03
CA ALA A 111 18.42 2.04 1.90
C ALA A 111 18.76 3.54 1.80
N PHE A 112 18.94 4.21 2.94
CA PHE A 112 19.35 5.60 3.01
C PHE A 112 20.82 5.76 2.62
N ASP A 113 21.68 4.88 3.13
CA ASP A 113 23.11 4.87 2.79
C ASP A 113 23.31 4.70 1.27
N ALA A 114 22.56 3.77 0.66
CA ALA A 114 22.61 3.51 -0.78
C ALA A 114 22.06 4.68 -1.61
N ALA A 115 21.09 5.43 -1.08
CA ALA A 115 20.52 6.60 -1.76
C ALA A 115 21.30 7.91 -1.50
N GLY A 116 22.33 7.88 -0.63
CA GLY A 116 23.04 9.08 -0.19
C GLY A 116 22.14 10.04 0.62
N ALA A 117 21.15 9.50 1.34
CA ALA A 117 20.20 10.26 2.15
C ALA A 117 20.46 10.06 3.65
N ASP A 118 20.11 11.06 4.46
CA ASP A 118 20.30 10.98 5.90
C ASP A 118 19.09 10.29 6.59
N PHE A 119 19.33 9.14 7.18
CA PHE A 119 18.30 8.39 7.91
C PHE A 119 17.80 9.13 9.16
N ALA A 120 18.65 9.91 9.83
CA ALA A 120 18.25 10.63 11.04
C ALA A 120 17.19 11.69 10.75
N THR A 121 17.23 12.30 9.57
CA THR A 121 16.32 13.37 9.16
C THR A 121 15.08 12.89 8.40
N ARG A 122 14.92 11.59 8.18
CA ARG A 122 13.90 10.99 7.30
C ARG A 122 12.46 11.48 7.52
N PHE A 123 12.06 11.73 8.75
CA PHE A 123 10.70 12.23 9.04
C PHE A 123 10.52 13.69 8.62
N ARG A 124 11.53 14.54 8.90
CA ARG A 124 11.55 15.93 8.43
C ARG A 124 11.55 15.98 6.92
N ASP A 125 12.39 15.17 6.29
CA ASP A 125 12.57 15.15 4.84
C ASP A 125 11.35 14.58 4.09
N LEU A 126 10.64 13.61 4.68
CA LEU A 126 9.35 13.17 4.18
C LEU A 126 8.40 14.36 4.01
N HIS A 127 8.21 15.13 5.08
CA HIS A 127 7.23 16.21 5.06
C HIS A 127 7.66 17.40 4.20
N ALA A 128 8.95 17.75 4.23
CA ALA A 128 9.49 18.83 3.39
C ALA A 128 9.36 18.49 1.89
N LYS A 129 9.66 17.23 1.52
CA LYS A 129 9.53 16.79 0.13
C LYS A 129 8.07 16.66 -0.29
N MET A 130 7.18 16.21 0.60
CA MET A 130 5.73 16.15 0.31
C MET A 130 5.15 17.55 0.11
N ASP A 131 5.56 18.57 0.89
CA ASP A 131 5.13 19.94 0.66
C ASP A 131 5.51 20.42 -0.76
N VAL A 132 6.74 20.18 -1.19
CA VAL A 132 7.17 20.46 -2.56
C VAL A 132 6.32 19.74 -3.59
N ILE A 133 6.11 18.43 -3.42
CA ILE A 133 5.32 17.60 -4.35
C ILE A 133 3.88 18.11 -4.46
N LEU A 134 3.23 18.36 -3.33
CA LEU A 134 1.84 18.84 -3.31
C LEU A 134 1.67 20.20 -3.99
N ARG A 135 2.63 21.11 -3.80
CA ARG A 135 2.66 22.42 -4.50
C ARG A 135 2.80 22.22 -6.01
N LEU A 136 3.76 21.40 -6.43
CA LEU A 136 3.98 21.12 -7.85
C LEU A 136 2.75 20.48 -8.52
N LEU A 137 2.07 19.57 -7.83
CA LEU A 137 0.84 18.94 -8.36
C LEU A 137 -0.33 19.91 -8.50
N ARG A 138 -0.31 21.03 -7.76
CA ARG A 138 -1.26 22.14 -7.95
C ARG A 138 -0.83 23.16 -9.01
N GLY A 139 0.31 22.94 -9.68
CA GLY A 139 0.88 23.89 -10.64
C GLY A 139 1.58 25.10 -9.99
N GLU A 140 1.84 25.02 -8.69
CA GLU A 140 2.55 26.07 -7.97
C GLU A 140 4.06 25.92 -8.14
N GLN A 141 4.77 27.05 -8.14
CA GLN A 141 6.23 27.02 -8.13
C GLN A 141 6.76 26.54 -6.77
N ALA A 142 7.72 25.62 -6.78
CA ALA A 142 8.42 25.13 -5.59
C ALA A 142 9.93 25.22 -5.83
N GLY A 143 10.59 26.25 -5.30
CA GLY A 143 11.97 26.57 -5.62
C GLY A 143 12.11 26.96 -7.10
N ALA A 144 12.99 26.29 -7.83
CA ALA A 144 13.16 26.46 -9.28
C ALA A 144 12.24 25.55 -10.12
N ALA A 145 11.51 24.63 -9.49
CA ALA A 145 10.65 23.66 -10.16
C ALA A 145 9.22 24.19 -10.35
N VAL A 146 8.67 23.93 -11.51
CA VAL A 146 7.25 24.12 -11.84
C VAL A 146 6.79 22.89 -12.61
N LEU A 147 5.65 22.31 -12.23
CA LEU A 147 4.94 21.33 -13.04
C LEU A 147 3.62 21.96 -13.46
N ASN A 148 3.31 21.93 -14.73
CA ASN A 148 2.02 22.41 -15.22
C ASN A 148 1.10 21.20 -15.38
N PRO A 149 0.15 20.96 -14.45
CA PRO A 149 -0.81 19.88 -14.61
C PRO A 149 -1.67 20.13 -15.84
N TRP A 150 -2.00 19.05 -16.54
CA TRP A 150 -2.85 19.14 -17.71
C TRP A 150 -4.28 19.46 -17.26
N PRO A 151 -4.96 20.45 -17.85
CA PRO A 151 -6.31 20.84 -17.40
C PRO A 151 -7.33 19.71 -17.42
N GLU A 152 -7.15 18.75 -18.35
CA GLU A 152 -8.03 17.59 -18.50
C GLU A 152 -7.63 16.40 -17.62
N ALA A 153 -6.53 16.51 -16.86
CA ALA A 153 -6.13 15.45 -15.93
C ALA A 153 -7.19 15.29 -14.82
N PRO A 154 -7.42 14.04 -14.36
CA PRO A 154 -8.25 13.84 -13.19
C PRO A 154 -7.77 14.68 -11.99
N PRO A 155 -8.66 15.09 -11.07
CA PRO A 155 -8.25 15.74 -9.83
C PRO A 155 -7.13 14.95 -9.14
N GLY A 156 -6.12 15.64 -8.64
CA GLY A 156 -4.84 15.08 -8.17
C GLY A 156 -4.93 13.80 -7.36
N PRO A 157 -3.84 13.04 -7.27
CA PRO A 157 -3.86 11.75 -6.60
C PRO A 157 -4.14 11.90 -5.09
N ARG A 158 -4.68 10.86 -4.49
CA ARG A 158 -4.83 10.78 -3.03
C ARG A 158 -3.51 10.39 -2.38
N PHE A 159 -3.26 10.98 -1.22
CA PHE A 159 -2.07 10.69 -0.41
C PHE A 159 -2.45 10.13 0.96
N LEU A 160 -1.90 8.98 1.30
CA LEU A 160 -2.09 8.34 2.60
C LEU A 160 -0.77 8.39 3.38
N LEU A 161 -0.77 8.91 4.59
CA LEU A 161 0.44 8.92 5.41
C LEU A 161 0.70 7.55 6.01
N GLY A 162 1.82 6.95 5.66
CA GLY A 162 2.35 5.75 6.30
C GLY A 162 2.92 6.10 7.66
N ALA A 163 2.20 5.77 8.70
CA ALA A 163 2.59 6.07 10.05
C ALA A 163 2.20 4.96 11.01
N TRP A 164 2.98 4.83 12.08
CA TRP A 164 2.57 4.04 13.21
C TRP A 164 1.55 4.84 14.03
N HIS A 165 1.35 4.51 15.27
CA HIS A 165 0.26 5.01 16.11
C HIS A 165 0.61 6.25 16.97
N SER A 166 1.64 7.03 16.61
CA SER A 166 1.98 8.25 17.38
C SER A 166 0.97 9.37 17.12
N ASP A 167 0.60 10.12 18.15
CA ASP A 167 -0.36 11.22 18.03
C ASP A 167 0.10 12.30 17.04
N VAL A 168 1.40 12.59 17.00
CA VAL A 168 1.97 13.54 16.05
C VAL A 168 1.70 13.11 14.61
N SER A 169 1.90 11.82 14.31
CA SER A 169 1.67 11.28 12.98
C SER A 169 0.19 11.22 12.63
N LEU A 170 -0.69 10.83 13.57
CA LEU A 170 -2.13 10.77 13.34
C LEU A 170 -2.72 12.17 13.10
N ARG A 171 -2.35 13.18 13.90
CA ARG A 171 -2.74 14.58 13.66
C ARG A 171 -2.29 15.07 12.28
N ARG A 172 -1.09 14.69 11.86
CA ARG A 172 -0.58 15.05 10.55
C ARG A 172 -1.30 14.34 9.41
N ALA A 173 -1.63 13.06 9.58
CA ALA A 173 -2.43 12.31 8.60
C ALA A 173 -3.80 12.97 8.35
N VAL A 174 -4.43 13.48 9.41
CA VAL A 174 -5.72 14.19 9.31
C VAL A 174 -5.58 15.56 8.66
N ARG A 175 -4.51 16.30 9.00
CA ARG A 175 -4.37 17.69 8.55
C ARG A 175 -3.87 17.83 7.11
N ASP A 176 -2.89 16.99 6.72
CA ASP A 176 -2.07 17.20 5.51
C ASP A 176 -2.30 16.11 4.44
N TYR A 177 -3.07 15.04 4.74
CA TYR A 177 -3.23 13.88 3.86
C TYR A 177 -4.68 13.43 3.78
N ASP A 178 -5.00 12.62 2.76
CA ASP A 178 -6.34 12.06 2.52
C ASP A 178 -6.65 10.82 3.38
N GLY A 179 -5.67 10.35 4.13
CA GLY A 179 -5.85 9.18 4.97
C GLY A 179 -4.59 8.71 5.68
N TRP A 180 -4.77 7.65 6.44
CA TRP A 180 -3.73 6.97 7.20
C TRP A 180 -3.56 5.53 6.74
N ILE A 181 -2.30 5.07 6.61
CA ILE A 181 -1.97 3.68 6.32
C ILE A 181 -1.01 3.12 7.37
N CYS A 182 -1.36 1.99 7.96
CA CYS A 182 -0.56 1.28 8.96
C CYS A 182 -0.25 -0.15 8.52
N SER A 183 0.63 -0.84 9.22
CA SER A 183 1.12 -2.17 8.82
C SER A 183 0.65 -3.26 9.76
N GLY A 184 -0.09 -4.25 9.24
CA GLY A 184 -0.48 -5.46 9.96
C GLY A 184 0.72 -6.26 10.47
N ALA A 185 1.77 -6.33 9.66
CA ALA A 185 3.00 -7.07 10.04
C ALA A 185 3.74 -6.51 11.27
N ARG A 186 3.32 -5.36 11.82
CA ARG A 186 3.98 -4.69 12.95
C ARG A 186 3.03 -4.20 14.03
N THR A 187 1.75 -4.50 13.96
CA THR A 187 0.75 -3.91 14.84
C THR A 187 -0.33 -4.94 15.18
N SER A 188 -0.71 -5.03 16.43
CA SER A 188 -1.78 -5.91 16.93
C SER A 188 -3.16 -5.24 16.81
N LEU A 189 -4.24 -6.06 16.88
CA LEU A 189 -5.63 -5.54 16.85
C LEU A 189 -5.91 -4.54 17.96
N ARG A 190 -5.37 -4.74 19.16
CA ARG A 190 -5.53 -3.83 20.29
C ARG A 190 -4.94 -2.45 19.95
N VAL A 191 -3.69 -2.42 19.48
CA VAL A 191 -3.03 -1.17 19.10
C VAL A 191 -3.71 -0.50 17.90
N PHE A 192 -4.25 -1.29 16.96
CA PHE A 192 -5.06 -0.77 15.86
C PHE A 192 -6.31 -0.06 16.34
N GLY A 193 -7.07 -0.68 17.27
CA GLY A 193 -8.30 -0.11 17.81
C GLY A 193 -8.04 1.24 18.51
N ASP A 194 -7.04 1.28 19.38
CA ASP A 194 -6.66 2.51 20.10
C ASP A 194 -6.20 3.63 19.15
N ALA A 195 -5.41 3.30 18.14
CA ALA A 195 -4.91 4.27 17.17
C ALA A 195 -6.02 4.77 16.26
N LEU A 196 -6.88 3.87 15.77
CA LEU A 196 -7.98 4.22 14.88
C LEU A 196 -9.02 5.10 15.60
N LYS A 197 -9.35 4.79 16.86
CA LYS A 197 -10.23 5.65 17.64
C LYS A 197 -9.68 7.07 17.70
N ARG A 198 -8.41 7.26 18.09
CA ARG A 198 -7.77 8.57 18.14
C ARG A 198 -7.74 9.27 16.78
N TYR A 199 -7.47 8.51 15.70
CA TYR A 199 -7.49 9.03 14.34
C TYR A 199 -8.87 9.55 13.94
N ARG A 200 -9.95 8.80 14.26
CA ARG A 200 -11.33 9.20 13.99
C ARG A 200 -11.77 10.39 14.86
N ASP A 201 -11.40 10.41 16.14
CA ASP A 201 -11.67 11.52 17.06
C ASP A 201 -11.04 12.85 16.56
N LEU A 202 -9.94 12.77 15.82
CA LEU A 202 -9.29 13.91 15.16
C LEU A 202 -9.94 14.33 13.84
N GLY A 203 -10.94 13.60 13.34
CA GLY A 203 -11.60 13.85 12.05
C GLY A 203 -11.03 13.05 10.88
N GLY A 204 -10.22 12.03 11.13
CA GLY A 204 -9.64 11.17 10.10
C GLY A 204 -10.69 10.40 9.30
N THR A 205 -10.53 10.35 7.97
CA THR A 205 -11.54 9.82 7.06
C THR A 205 -11.21 8.42 6.56
N ARG A 206 -10.07 8.18 5.94
CA ARG A 206 -9.68 6.87 5.40
C ARG A 206 -8.55 6.25 6.20
N ALA A 207 -8.75 5.01 6.65
CA ALA A 207 -7.77 4.23 7.38
C ALA A 207 -7.55 2.88 6.69
N VAL A 208 -6.29 2.57 6.37
CA VAL A 208 -5.89 1.39 5.60
C VAL A 208 -4.94 0.54 6.43
N VAL A 209 -5.17 -0.77 6.50
CA VAL A 209 -4.20 -1.72 7.04
C VAL A 209 -3.50 -2.41 5.88
N ALA A 210 -2.19 -2.22 5.76
CA ALA A 210 -1.36 -2.85 4.74
C ALA A 210 -0.49 -3.98 5.29
N ASN A 211 0.16 -4.73 4.41
CA ASN A 211 1.09 -5.81 4.76
C ASN A 211 0.47 -6.90 5.65
N CYS A 212 -0.79 -7.25 5.41
CA CYS A 212 -1.46 -8.36 6.07
C CYS A 212 -1.05 -9.67 5.39
N MET A 213 -0.14 -10.41 6.01
CA MET A 213 0.38 -11.67 5.46
C MET A 213 -0.68 -12.75 5.43
N VAL A 214 -0.90 -13.39 4.27
CA VAL A 214 -1.89 -14.46 4.06
C VAL A 214 -1.20 -15.78 3.78
N ASP A 215 -1.58 -16.80 4.55
CA ASP A 215 -1.33 -18.20 4.29
C ASP A 215 -2.53 -19.00 4.83
N LEU A 216 -3.48 -19.34 3.95
CA LEU A 216 -4.70 -20.04 4.33
C LEU A 216 -4.50 -21.55 4.55
N THR A 217 -3.28 -22.04 4.36
CA THR A 217 -2.92 -23.45 4.63
C THR A 217 -2.32 -23.64 6.02
N ALA A 218 -2.00 -22.54 6.71
CA ALA A 218 -1.46 -22.59 8.06
C ALA A 218 -2.49 -23.10 9.08
N PRO A 219 -2.04 -23.79 10.15
CA PRO A 219 -2.96 -24.25 11.21
C PRO A 219 -3.75 -23.12 11.84
N SER A 220 -5.06 -23.33 11.99
CA SER A 220 -5.95 -22.34 12.61
C SER A 220 -5.75 -22.29 14.11
N ARG A 221 -5.64 -21.08 14.64
CA ARG A 221 -5.71 -20.75 16.07
C ARG A 221 -6.20 -19.31 16.23
N PRO A 222 -6.83 -18.96 17.33
CA PRO A 222 -7.15 -17.56 17.61
C PRO A 222 -5.92 -16.68 17.62
N LEU A 223 -6.04 -15.46 17.09
CA LEU A 223 -4.99 -14.45 17.15
C LEU A 223 -4.93 -13.86 18.56
N ALA A 224 -3.76 -13.90 19.20
CA ALA A 224 -3.56 -13.27 20.49
C ALA A 224 -3.68 -11.74 20.39
N GLU A 225 -4.14 -11.08 21.46
CA GLU A 225 -4.42 -9.64 21.44
C GLU A 225 -3.20 -8.77 21.12
N ASP A 226 -2.02 -9.18 21.57
CA ASP A 226 -0.77 -8.47 21.35
C ASP A 226 0.04 -9.00 20.15
N GLU A 227 -0.49 -10.02 19.45
CA GLU A 227 0.16 -10.55 18.25
C GLU A 227 -0.06 -9.63 17.07
N ASN A 228 0.99 -9.45 16.26
CA ASN A 228 0.89 -8.71 14.99
C ASN A 228 -0.17 -9.32 14.09
N PHE A 229 -0.99 -8.46 13.51
CA PHE A 229 -2.10 -8.88 12.67
C PHE A 229 -1.61 -9.62 11.44
N ASN A 230 -2.17 -10.80 11.21
CA ASN A 230 -1.89 -11.63 10.06
C ASN A 230 -3.09 -12.54 9.74
N LEU A 231 -3.09 -13.14 8.55
CA LEU A 231 -4.08 -14.12 8.08
C LEU A 231 -3.41 -15.47 7.78
N ARG A 232 -2.44 -15.86 8.62
CA ARG A 232 -1.80 -17.16 8.57
C ARG A 232 -2.58 -18.17 9.42
N CYS A 233 -3.67 -18.65 8.85
CA CYS A 233 -4.63 -19.57 9.46
C CYS A 233 -5.61 -20.06 8.39
N GLY A 234 -6.42 -21.08 8.69
CA GLY A 234 -7.47 -21.53 7.75
C GLY A 234 -8.50 -20.44 7.43
N PRO A 235 -9.28 -20.61 6.34
CA PRO A 235 -10.18 -19.58 5.83
C PRO A 235 -11.21 -19.04 6.84
N GLU A 236 -11.81 -19.89 7.65
CA GLU A 236 -12.80 -19.48 8.66
C GLU A 236 -12.22 -18.53 9.71
N GLU A 237 -11.06 -18.86 10.26
CA GLU A 237 -10.37 -17.99 11.20
C GLU A 237 -9.88 -16.70 10.52
N ALA A 238 -9.43 -16.75 9.26
CA ALA A 238 -9.03 -15.58 8.50
C ALA A 238 -10.21 -14.62 8.29
N ALA A 239 -11.40 -15.13 7.96
CA ALA A 239 -12.62 -14.34 7.87
C ALA A 239 -12.97 -13.69 9.23
N THR A 240 -12.94 -14.46 10.33
CA THR A 240 -13.16 -13.94 11.68
C THR A 240 -12.19 -12.80 12.04
N ARG A 241 -10.92 -12.92 11.69
CA ARG A 241 -9.92 -11.84 11.91
C ARG A 241 -10.24 -10.59 11.10
N LEU A 242 -10.66 -10.75 9.84
CA LEU A 242 -11.06 -9.63 9.00
C LEU A 242 -12.35 -8.97 9.47
N GLU A 243 -13.32 -9.73 9.96
CA GLU A 243 -14.52 -9.19 10.60
C GLU A 243 -14.18 -8.36 11.84
N ARG A 244 -13.28 -8.83 12.70
CA ARG A 244 -12.78 -8.06 13.84
C ARG A 244 -12.11 -6.75 13.41
N LEU A 245 -11.29 -6.78 12.36
CA LEU A 245 -10.65 -5.59 11.80
C LEU A 245 -11.70 -4.61 11.24
N ALA A 246 -12.68 -5.11 10.50
CA ALA A 246 -13.79 -4.31 9.98
C ALA A 246 -14.65 -3.70 11.10
N ALA A 247 -14.90 -4.45 12.18
CA ALA A 247 -15.64 -3.97 13.35
C ALA A 247 -14.92 -2.84 14.08
N LEU A 248 -13.59 -2.76 14.01
CA LEU A 248 -12.84 -1.60 14.50
C LEU A 248 -13.12 -0.33 13.67
N GLY A 249 -13.54 -0.45 12.39
CA GLY A 249 -13.87 0.66 11.53
C GLY A 249 -12.78 1.02 10.49
N PHE A 250 -11.89 0.10 10.15
CA PHE A 250 -10.98 0.26 9.02
C PHE A 250 -11.73 0.21 7.68
N ASP A 251 -11.33 1.07 6.74
CA ASP A 251 -11.96 1.18 5.43
C ASP A 251 -11.40 0.16 4.44
N ASP A 252 -10.10 -0.10 4.50
CA ASP A 252 -9.39 -0.98 3.59
C ASP A 252 -8.42 -1.91 4.34
N VAL A 253 -8.24 -3.12 3.79
CA VAL A 253 -7.16 -4.03 4.14
C VAL A 253 -6.41 -4.47 2.89
N ASN A 254 -5.08 -4.42 2.91
CA ASN A 254 -4.24 -4.88 1.82
C ASN A 254 -3.46 -6.11 2.25
N VAL A 255 -3.71 -7.21 1.56
CA VAL A 255 -3.13 -8.52 1.84
C VAL A 255 -1.91 -8.82 0.97
N VAL A 256 -1.02 -9.65 1.50
CA VAL A 256 0.18 -10.12 0.80
C VAL A 256 0.19 -11.64 0.88
N MET A 257 0.09 -12.29 -0.27
CA MET A 257 0.24 -13.75 -0.33
C MET A 257 1.65 -14.15 0.06
N THR A 258 1.80 -15.12 0.94
CA THR A 258 3.10 -15.60 1.40
C THR A 258 3.31 -17.06 1.03
N ASP A 259 4.57 -17.45 0.82
CA ASP A 259 4.92 -18.84 0.56
C ASP A 259 4.60 -19.70 1.79
N PRO A 260 3.77 -20.75 1.68
CA PRO A 260 3.44 -21.67 2.77
C PRO A 260 4.67 -22.36 3.38
N LEU A 261 5.71 -22.54 2.60
CA LEU A 261 6.92 -23.25 3.05
C LEU A 261 7.85 -22.41 3.91
N GLY A 262 7.53 -21.13 4.16
CA GLY A 262 8.27 -20.27 5.08
C GLY A 262 9.72 -20.00 4.67
N LYS A 263 10.17 -20.48 3.50
CA LYS A 263 11.55 -20.34 3.02
C LYS A 263 11.89 -18.93 2.59
N ALA A 264 10.89 -18.15 2.21
CA ALA A 264 11.05 -16.75 1.86
C ALA A 264 10.38 -15.88 2.94
N LYS A 265 11.15 -15.39 3.85
CA LYS A 265 10.71 -14.40 4.85
C LYS A 265 10.27 -13.12 4.12
N ARG A 266 8.95 -12.90 3.95
CA ARG A 266 8.33 -11.65 3.49
C ARG A 266 8.33 -11.42 1.98
N TYR A 267 7.88 -12.37 1.17
CA TYR A 267 7.76 -12.11 -0.27
C TYR A 267 6.35 -12.36 -0.76
N GLU A 268 5.95 -11.49 -1.66
CA GLU A 268 4.74 -11.59 -2.43
C GLU A 268 4.84 -12.86 -3.29
N ALA A 269 4.25 -13.95 -2.77
CA ALA A 269 4.16 -15.22 -3.51
C ALA A 269 3.20 -15.07 -4.69
N ASP A 270 3.48 -15.81 -5.76
CA ASP A 270 2.54 -15.96 -6.87
C ASP A 270 1.27 -16.68 -6.41
N PHE A 271 0.21 -16.56 -7.16
CA PHE A 271 -1.10 -17.07 -6.82
C PHE A 271 -1.80 -17.67 -8.05
N THR A 272 -2.74 -18.59 -7.80
CA THR A 272 -3.68 -19.09 -8.77
C THR A 272 -5.00 -18.31 -8.71
N ALA A 273 -5.85 -18.45 -9.74
CA ALA A 273 -7.19 -17.88 -9.74
C ALA A 273 -8.06 -18.42 -8.58
N GLU A 274 -7.90 -19.71 -8.23
CA GLU A 274 -8.58 -20.33 -7.10
C GLU A 274 -8.17 -19.73 -5.76
N GLN A 275 -6.87 -19.51 -5.55
CA GLN A 275 -6.37 -18.84 -4.35
C GLN A 275 -6.87 -17.41 -4.23
N LEU A 276 -6.90 -16.64 -5.34
CA LEU A 276 -7.49 -15.31 -5.36
C LEU A 276 -8.98 -15.34 -5.01
N ALA A 277 -9.75 -16.27 -5.59
CA ALA A 277 -11.18 -16.42 -5.29
C ALA A 277 -11.40 -16.76 -3.81
N THR A 278 -10.60 -17.65 -3.24
CA THR A 278 -10.66 -18.01 -1.81
C THR A 278 -10.36 -16.81 -0.92
N VAL A 279 -9.29 -16.07 -1.18
CA VAL A 279 -8.94 -14.86 -0.40
C VAL A 279 -10.00 -13.78 -0.58
N ARG A 280 -10.51 -13.58 -1.78
CA ARG A 280 -11.56 -12.58 -2.03
C ARG A 280 -12.85 -12.88 -1.27
N ALA A 281 -13.21 -14.15 -1.14
CA ALA A 281 -14.39 -14.59 -0.40
C ALA A 281 -14.34 -14.34 1.11
N LEU A 282 -13.15 -14.05 1.68
CA LEU A 282 -13.01 -13.71 3.11
C LEU A 282 -13.68 -12.38 3.48
N VAL A 283 -13.91 -11.50 2.53
CA VAL A 283 -14.57 -10.21 2.74
C VAL A 283 -15.81 -10.15 1.85
N PRO A 284 -17.01 -9.91 2.41
CA PRO A 284 -18.22 -9.74 1.59
C PRO A 284 -17.99 -8.67 0.50
N ALA A 285 -18.52 -8.92 -0.69
CA ALA A 285 -18.48 -7.94 -1.75
C ALA A 285 -19.23 -6.68 -1.29
N HIS A 286 -18.61 -5.51 -1.41
CA HIS A 286 -19.33 -4.27 -1.22
C HIS A 286 -20.42 -4.16 -2.28
N ALA A 287 -21.68 -4.04 -1.86
CA ALA A 287 -22.74 -3.55 -2.73
C ALA A 287 -22.28 -2.16 -3.21
N GLY A 288 -21.93 -2.06 -4.49
CA GLY A 288 -21.26 -0.91 -5.06
C GLY A 288 -21.96 0.39 -4.69
N VAL A 289 -21.27 1.25 -3.99
CA VAL A 289 -21.57 2.67 -4.00
C VAL A 289 -21.05 3.17 -5.35
N SER A 290 -21.95 3.28 -6.31
CA SER A 290 -21.69 4.01 -7.57
C SER A 290 -21.27 5.43 -7.17
N ARG A 291 -20.02 5.78 -7.44
CA ARG A 291 -19.53 7.15 -7.39
C ARG A 291 -19.67 7.81 -8.74
#